data_609a1f81049636ec06627ef38d047451
#
_entry.id   609a1f81049636ec06627ef38d047451
#
_cell.length_a   1.000
_cell.length_b   1.000
_cell.length_c   1.000
_cell.angle_alpha   90.00
_cell.angle_beta   90.00
_cell.angle_gamma   90.00
#
_symmetry.space_group_name_H-M   'P 1'
#
loop_
_entity.id
_entity.type
_entity.pdbx_description
1 polymer ?
#
loop_
_entity_poly.entity_id
_entity_poly.type
_entity_poly.pdbx_seq_one_letter_code
_entity_poly.pdbx_strand_id
1 'polypeptide(L)'
;ADDNAILRKTISPPRGLVYDRNKKAILNNTLTYDLMVTPSQTKGIDTAFFCRLLAIDTAEYKKRIIAAIIKNKSFRPSVFEASLPPEKYARIQENIWRFQGGFYIQERPIRSYPFNACANIVGYIGEVDTNYLKKHDGEGYVSGDYAGMTGLESSYEKALMGQRGVQVLIKDNFNRIKGPYEGGSQDVEAVAGSNLYTSLDIELQQLGEKLMNNKVGSIVAIDPKTGGILSMVSSPTYNPGLLT
;
A
#
# COMPACT_ATOMS: atom_id res chain seq x y z
N ALA A 1 39.45 7.37 -1.38
CA ALA A 1 38.49 7.78 -0.36
C ALA A 1 37.08 7.55 -0.92
N ASP A 2 36.46 6.53 -0.43
CA ASP A 2 35.18 6.02 -0.94
C ASP A 2 34.03 6.77 -0.30
N ASP A 3 33.62 7.89 -0.91
CA ASP A 3 32.39 8.60 -0.56
C ASP A 3 31.14 7.91 -1.20
N ASN A 4 31.14 6.59 -1.19
CA ASN A 4 29.96 5.82 -1.55
C ASN A 4 28.95 5.90 -0.40
N ALA A 5 27.86 6.62 -0.60
CA ALA A 5 26.81 6.70 0.40
C ALA A 5 26.06 5.35 0.47
N ILE A 6 25.97 4.77 1.65
CA ILE A 6 25.15 3.59 1.92
C ILE A 6 23.66 4.02 1.98
N LEU A 7 22.83 3.39 1.16
CA LEU A 7 21.38 3.54 1.21
C LEU A 7 20.77 2.32 1.89
N ARG A 8 20.08 2.52 2.99
CA ARG A 8 19.22 1.50 3.59
C ARG A 8 17.80 1.66 3.02
N LYS A 9 17.37 0.70 2.22
CA LYS A 9 16.01 0.65 1.64
C LYS A 9 15.18 -0.33 2.45
N THR A 10 14.12 0.17 3.08
CA THR A 10 13.14 -0.69 3.76
C THR A 10 12.30 -1.44 2.72
N ILE A 11 12.18 -2.74 2.90
CA ILE A 11 11.33 -3.63 2.11
C ILE A 11 10.09 -3.96 2.94
N SER A 12 8.94 -3.50 2.49
CA SER A 12 7.68 -3.83 3.15
C SER A 12 7.25 -5.24 2.75
N PRO A 13 6.93 -6.11 3.73
CA PRO A 13 6.44 -7.45 3.45
C PRO A 13 5.00 -7.40 2.92
N PRO A 14 4.54 -8.43 2.22
CA PRO A 14 3.12 -8.62 1.96
C PRO A 14 2.39 -8.86 3.30
N ARG A 15 1.27 -8.16 3.48
CA ARG A 15 0.41 -8.36 4.67
C ARG A 15 -0.21 -9.74 4.64
N GLY A 16 -0.47 -10.32 5.81
CA GLY A 16 -1.21 -11.58 5.96
C GLY A 16 -2.61 -11.50 5.33
N LEU A 17 -3.10 -12.60 4.81
CA LEU A 17 -4.43 -12.72 4.23
C LEU A 17 -5.47 -12.99 5.32
N VAL A 18 -6.73 -12.66 5.07
CA VAL A 18 -7.83 -13.00 5.97
C VAL A 18 -8.80 -13.90 5.25
N TYR A 19 -9.09 -15.03 5.86
CA TYR A 19 -9.95 -16.07 5.31
C TYR A 19 -11.24 -16.22 6.10
N ASP A 20 -12.30 -16.58 5.42
CA ASP A 20 -13.53 -17.05 6.04
C ASP A 20 -13.40 -18.49 6.57
N ARG A 21 -14.47 -19.02 7.18
CA ARG A 21 -14.52 -20.41 7.70
C ARG A 21 -14.33 -21.48 6.62
N ASN A 22 -14.64 -21.15 5.38
CA ASN A 22 -14.54 -22.03 4.21
C ASN A 22 -13.21 -21.83 3.43
N LYS A 23 -12.24 -21.11 4.03
CA LYS A 23 -10.95 -20.77 3.43
C LYS A 23 -11.07 -19.90 2.17
N LYS A 24 -12.15 -19.15 2.00
CA LYS A 24 -12.26 -18.10 0.98
C LYS A 24 -11.56 -16.86 1.47
N ALA A 25 -10.67 -16.28 0.68
CA ALA A 25 -9.95 -15.07 1.05
C ALA A 25 -10.91 -13.87 1.01
N ILE A 26 -11.25 -13.31 2.17
CA ILE A 26 -12.07 -12.10 2.30
C ILE A 26 -11.22 -10.81 2.24
N LEU A 27 -9.94 -10.91 2.61
CA LEU A 27 -8.92 -9.89 2.34
C LEU A 27 -7.74 -10.55 1.62
N ASN A 28 -7.31 -9.91 0.55
CA ASN A 28 -6.19 -10.35 -0.27
C ASN A 28 -5.21 -9.20 -0.50
N ASN A 29 -4.07 -9.47 -1.10
CA ASN A 29 -3.13 -8.47 -1.58
C ASN A 29 -3.14 -8.48 -3.11
N THR A 30 -3.10 -7.29 -3.69
CA THR A 30 -2.90 -7.08 -5.12
C THR A 30 -1.72 -6.15 -5.31
N LEU A 31 -1.01 -6.30 -6.42
CA LEU A 31 0.06 -5.38 -6.78
C LEU A 31 -0.51 -4.20 -7.54
N THR A 32 -0.07 -3.02 -7.16
CA THR A 32 -0.25 -1.80 -7.94
C THR A 32 1.11 -1.18 -8.24
N TYR A 33 1.14 -0.27 -9.17
CA TYR A 33 2.35 0.41 -9.59
C TYR A 33 2.21 1.89 -9.35
N ASP A 34 3.16 2.45 -8.62
CA ASP A 34 3.24 3.89 -8.39
C ASP A 34 4.34 4.48 -9.28
N LEU A 35 4.05 5.62 -9.89
CA LEU A 35 5.07 6.41 -10.58
C LEU A 35 5.77 7.28 -9.55
N MET A 36 7.04 7.02 -9.34
CA MET A 36 7.89 7.75 -8.40
C MET A 36 8.67 8.83 -9.11
N VAL A 37 8.97 9.92 -8.38
CA VAL A 37 9.80 11.01 -8.87
C VAL A 37 10.86 11.41 -7.84
N THR A 38 12.08 11.68 -8.32
CA THR A 38 13.11 12.40 -7.56
C THR A 38 13.25 13.79 -8.18
N PRO A 39 12.65 14.85 -7.60
CA PRO A 39 12.52 16.15 -8.25
C PRO A 39 13.85 16.78 -8.72
N SER A 40 14.93 16.61 -7.96
CA SER A 40 16.26 17.14 -8.32
C SER A 40 16.85 16.52 -9.59
N GLN A 41 16.37 15.35 -9.98
CA GLN A 41 16.87 14.57 -11.11
C GLN A 41 15.98 14.70 -12.37
N THR A 42 14.95 15.55 -12.34
CA THR A 42 14.05 15.77 -13.49
C THR A 42 14.56 16.85 -14.47
N LYS A 43 15.75 17.41 -14.24
CA LYS A 43 16.33 18.41 -15.15
C LYS A 43 16.68 17.78 -16.49
N GLY A 44 16.22 18.41 -17.58
CA GLY A 44 16.49 17.97 -18.95
C GLY A 44 15.50 16.94 -19.50
N ILE A 45 14.48 16.56 -18.76
CA ILE A 45 13.40 15.67 -19.23
C ILE A 45 12.48 16.42 -20.22
N ASP A 46 12.09 15.77 -21.31
CA ASP A 46 11.03 16.26 -22.19
C ASP A 46 9.67 16.27 -21.47
N THR A 47 9.42 17.38 -20.76
CA THR A 47 8.20 17.57 -19.97
C THR A 47 6.95 17.55 -20.85
N ALA A 48 7.04 18.04 -22.08
CA ALA A 48 5.88 18.08 -22.98
C ALA A 48 5.47 16.66 -23.41
N PHE A 49 6.42 15.82 -23.76
CA PHE A 49 6.16 14.41 -24.07
C PHE A 49 5.67 13.65 -22.84
N PHE A 50 6.29 13.87 -21.68
CA PHE A 50 5.88 13.25 -20.42
C PHE A 50 4.43 13.60 -20.03
N CYS A 51 4.05 14.87 -20.16
CA CYS A 51 2.67 15.32 -19.88
C CYS A 51 1.66 14.67 -20.82
N ARG A 52 1.98 14.55 -22.11
CA ARG A 52 1.12 13.83 -23.08
C ARG A 52 0.96 12.36 -22.72
N LEU A 53 2.04 11.71 -22.28
CA LEU A 53 2.05 10.30 -21.90
C LEU A 53 1.10 10.01 -20.72
N LEU A 54 1.08 10.92 -19.76
CA LEU A 54 0.23 10.84 -18.55
C LEU A 54 -1.16 11.44 -18.74
N ALA A 55 -1.43 12.10 -19.87
CA ALA A 55 -2.64 12.87 -20.12
C ALA A 55 -2.89 13.95 -19.04
N ILE A 56 -1.84 14.68 -18.66
CA ILE A 56 -1.87 15.83 -17.75
C ILE A 56 -1.33 17.07 -18.46
N ASP A 57 -1.66 18.24 -17.94
CA ASP A 57 -1.08 19.50 -18.41
C ASP A 57 0.21 19.85 -17.66
N THR A 58 0.90 20.89 -18.14
CA THR A 58 2.15 21.35 -17.52
C THR A 58 1.93 22.01 -16.15
N ALA A 59 0.73 22.53 -15.88
CA ALA A 59 0.38 23.12 -14.60
C ALA A 59 0.24 22.03 -13.53
N GLU A 60 -0.49 20.95 -13.85
CA GLU A 60 -0.62 19.79 -12.97
C GLU A 60 0.74 19.09 -12.75
N TYR A 61 1.58 18.96 -13.77
CA TYR A 61 2.94 18.46 -13.62
C TYR A 61 3.73 19.28 -12.58
N LYS A 62 3.76 20.60 -12.73
CA LYS A 62 4.46 21.51 -11.79
C LYS A 62 3.90 21.38 -10.37
N LYS A 63 2.56 21.33 -10.23
CA LYS A 63 1.90 21.17 -8.95
C LYS A 63 2.32 19.88 -8.25
N ARG A 64 2.38 18.75 -8.96
CA ARG A 64 2.81 17.45 -8.42
C ARG A 64 4.29 17.45 -8.03
N ILE A 65 5.17 18.07 -8.83
CA ILE A 65 6.59 18.24 -8.48
C ILE A 65 6.74 19.08 -7.19
N ILE A 66 6.01 20.19 -7.08
CA ILE A 66 6.04 21.02 -5.87
C ILE A 66 5.53 20.25 -4.65
N ALA A 67 4.44 19.52 -4.79
CA ALA A 67 3.91 18.67 -3.71
C ALA A 67 4.93 17.60 -3.27
N ALA A 68 5.62 16.98 -4.22
CA ALA A 68 6.68 16.02 -3.94
C ALA A 68 7.85 16.65 -3.15
N ILE A 69 8.25 17.87 -3.52
CA ILE A 69 9.30 18.63 -2.82
C ILE A 69 8.88 18.99 -1.39
N ILE A 70 7.63 19.43 -1.22
CA ILE A 70 7.09 19.79 0.11
C ILE A 70 7.04 18.54 1.01
N LYS A 71 6.56 17.40 0.48
CA LYS A 71 6.40 16.15 1.24
C LYS A 71 7.76 15.55 1.66
N ASN A 72 8.73 15.43 0.74
CA ASN A 72 9.96 14.66 0.96
C ASN A 72 11.26 15.38 0.58
N LYS A 73 11.22 16.68 0.31
CA LYS A 73 12.34 17.48 -0.23
C LYS A 73 12.75 17.05 -1.65
N SER A 74 13.57 17.86 -2.33
CA SER A 74 13.91 17.67 -3.75
C SER A 74 14.79 16.45 -4.02
N PHE A 75 15.57 15.99 -3.05
CA PHE A 75 16.55 14.91 -3.23
C PHE A 75 16.00 13.52 -2.86
N ARG A 76 14.81 13.45 -2.29
CA ARG A 76 14.19 12.17 -1.89
C ARG A 76 13.10 11.77 -2.87
N PRO A 77 12.94 10.46 -3.12
CA PRO A 77 11.83 9.96 -3.91
C PRO A 77 10.49 10.30 -3.28
N SER A 78 9.53 10.62 -4.14
CA SER A 78 8.14 10.86 -3.77
C SER A 78 7.22 10.23 -4.80
N VAL A 79 6.00 9.91 -4.40
CA VAL A 79 4.97 9.46 -5.33
C VAL A 79 4.55 10.64 -6.19
N PHE A 80 4.66 10.48 -7.52
CA PHE A 80 4.16 11.44 -8.51
C PHE A 80 2.71 11.14 -8.92
N GLU A 81 2.42 9.86 -9.16
CA GLU A 81 1.07 9.35 -9.38
C GLU A 81 0.95 7.96 -8.76
N ALA A 82 0.02 7.79 -7.82
CA ALA A 82 -0.24 6.53 -7.15
C ALA A 82 -1.18 5.65 -7.98
N SER A 83 -1.05 4.34 -7.82
CA SER A 83 -1.99 3.33 -8.36
C SER A 83 -2.27 3.52 -9.85
N LEU A 84 -1.21 3.45 -10.66
CA LEU A 84 -1.32 3.58 -12.12
C LEU A 84 -2.32 2.57 -12.71
N PRO A 85 -3.32 3.02 -13.46
CA PRO A 85 -4.16 2.13 -14.23
C PRO A 85 -3.33 1.32 -15.23
N PRO A 86 -3.72 0.07 -15.56
CA PRO A 86 -2.94 -0.83 -16.42
C PRO A 86 -2.52 -0.20 -17.77
N GLU A 87 -3.43 0.58 -18.38
CA GLU A 87 -3.13 1.26 -19.66
C GLU A 87 -2.09 2.38 -19.51
N LYS A 88 -2.13 3.14 -18.40
CA LYS A 88 -1.11 4.15 -18.11
C LYS A 88 0.23 3.50 -17.78
N TYR A 89 0.20 2.44 -16.98
CA TYR A 89 1.38 1.67 -16.64
C TYR A 89 2.11 1.18 -17.89
N ALA A 90 1.40 0.52 -18.81
CA ALA A 90 1.99 0.02 -20.04
C ALA A 90 2.66 1.13 -20.87
N ARG A 91 1.97 2.26 -21.07
CA ARG A 91 2.50 3.41 -21.83
C ARG A 91 3.74 4.01 -21.17
N ILE A 92 3.74 4.12 -19.82
CA ILE A 92 4.88 4.65 -19.09
C ILE A 92 6.04 3.67 -19.15
N GLN A 93 5.80 2.38 -18.95
CA GLN A 93 6.82 1.33 -18.95
C GLN A 93 7.58 1.26 -20.27
N GLU A 94 6.88 1.39 -21.40
CA GLU A 94 7.51 1.44 -22.72
C GLU A 94 8.45 2.65 -22.92
N ASN A 95 8.19 3.75 -22.21
CA ASN A 95 8.91 5.01 -22.39
C ASN A 95 9.77 5.41 -21.19
N ILE A 96 9.79 4.61 -20.10
CA ILE A 96 10.45 4.98 -18.85
C ILE A 96 11.94 5.26 -19.00
N TRP A 97 12.58 4.60 -19.95
CA TRP A 97 13.99 4.79 -20.27
C TRP A 97 14.35 6.23 -20.69
N ARG A 98 13.38 7.00 -21.24
CA ARG A 98 13.53 8.42 -21.62
C ARG A 98 13.59 9.34 -20.41
N PHE A 99 13.10 8.89 -19.27
CA PHE A 99 12.94 9.65 -18.04
C PHE A 99 13.84 9.13 -16.90
N GLN A 100 14.78 8.26 -17.26
CA GLN A 100 15.74 7.68 -16.31
C GLN A 100 16.51 8.76 -15.56
N GLY A 101 16.64 8.54 -14.23
CA GLY A 101 17.25 9.48 -13.30
C GLY A 101 16.22 10.33 -12.55
N GLY A 102 15.07 10.69 -13.15
CA GLY A 102 14.04 11.49 -12.49
C GLY A 102 12.79 10.71 -12.12
N PHE A 103 12.38 9.76 -12.97
CA PHE A 103 11.18 8.95 -12.78
C PHE A 103 11.48 7.46 -12.83
N TYR A 104 10.76 6.69 -12.05
CA TYR A 104 10.78 5.23 -12.08
C TYR A 104 9.47 4.66 -11.56
N ILE A 105 9.17 3.42 -11.92
CA ILE A 105 7.99 2.71 -11.44
C ILE A 105 8.39 1.89 -10.21
N GLN A 106 7.54 1.93 -9.19
CA GLN A 106 7.68 1.14 -7.98
C GLN A 106 6.44 0.28 -7.79
N GLU A 107 6.64 -1.01 -7.59
CA GLU A 107 5.58 -1.92 -7.17
C GLU A 107 5.22 -1.66 -5.71
N ARG A 108 3.92 -1.65 -5.45
CA ARG A 108 3.38 -1.52 -4.10
C ARG A 108 2.24 -2.53 -3.88
N PRO A 109 2.32 -3.37 -2.86
CA PRO A 109 1.18 -4.20 -2.48
C PRO A 109 0.09 -3.32 -1.87
N ILE A 110 -1.14 -3.49 -2.35
CA ILE A 110 -2.34 -2.88 -1.77
C ILE A 110 -3.32 -3.95 -1.32
N ARG A 111 -4.20 -3.58 -0.41
CA ARG A 111 -5.30 -4.45 0.00
C ARG A 111 -6.33 -4.57 -1.12
N SER A 112 -6.80 -5.78 -1.31
CA SER A 112 -7.88 -6.12 -2.22
C SER A 112 -9.02 -6.77 -1.44
N TYR A 113 -10.23 -6.37 -1.76
CA TYR A 113 -11.46 -6.86 -1.16
C TYR A 113 -12.25 -7.62 -2.24
N PRO A 114 -12.05 -8.96 -2.38
CA PRO A 114 -12.68 -9.75 -3.43
C PRO A 114 -14.21 -9.72 -3.37
N PHE A 115 -14.73 -9.48 -2.17
CA PHE A 115 -16.17 -9.41 -1.92
C PHE A 115 -16.54 -7.97 -1.49
N ASN A 116 -17.60 -7.44 -2.08
CA ASN A 116 -18.15 -6.15 -1.64
C ASN A 116 -19.02 -6.35 -0.39
N ALA A 117 -18.40 -6.81 0.68
CA ALA A 117 -19.03 -7.12 1.96
C ALA A 117 -18.01 -7.09 3.10
N CYS A 118 -18.47 -7.20 4.32
CA CYS A 118 -17.66 -7.23 5.55
C CYS A 118 -16.93 -5.94 5.90
N ALA A 119 -17.20 -4.80 5.25
CA ALA A 119 -16.46 -3.56 5.43
C ALA A 119 -16.28 -3.17 6.90
N ASN A 120 -17.35 -3.23 7.69
CA ASN A 120 -17.35 -2.87 9.11
C ASN A 120 -16.56 -3.86 9.98
N ILE A 121 -16.39 -5.11 9.53
CA ILE A 121 -15.65 -6.15 10.26
C ILE A 121 -14.17 -6.09 9.90
N VAL A 122 -13.87 -6.17 8.60
CA VAL A 122 -12.48 -6.24 8.14
C VAL A 122 -11.75 -4.92 8.32
N GLY A 123 -12.46 -3.80 8.21
CA GLY A 123 -11.87 -2.47 8.28
C GLY A 123 -11.08 -2.12 7.02
N TYR A 124 -10.13 -1.20 7.17
CA TYR A 124 -9.28 -0.75 6.08
C TYR A 124 -7.89 -0.38 6.58
N ILE A 125 -6.94 -0.29 5.66
CA ILE A 125 -5.61 0.26 5.91
C ILE A 125 -5.54 1.70 5.42
N GLY A 126 -4.73 2.52 6.10
CA GLY A 126 -4.51 3.92 5.71
C GLY A 126 -3.06 4.33 5.91
N GLU A 127 -2.63 5.40 5.22
CA GLU A 127 -1.31 5.99 5.45
C GLU A 127 -1.24 6.54 6.88
N VAL A 128 -0.16 6.23 7.61
CA VAL A 128 0.03 6.69 8.98
C VAL A 128 0.26 8.21 9.01
N ASP A 129 -0.53 8.89 9.81
CA ASP A 129 -0.38 10.32 10.06
C ASP A 129 0.55 10.61 11.25
N THR A 130 0.81 11.88 11.50
CA THR A 130 1.66 12.31 12.62
C THR A 130 1.08 11.93 13.99
N ASN A 131 -0.23 11.81 14.13
CA ASN A 131 -0.88 11.41 15.38
C ASN A 131 -0.72 9.91 15.60
N TYR A 132 -0.88 9.11 14.53
CA TYR A 132 -0.64 7.67 14.57
C TYR A 132 0.82 7.38 14.97
N LEU A 133 1.80 8.06 14.34
CA LEU A 133 3.22 7.91 14.67
C LEU A 133 3.55 8.22 16.13
N LYS A 134 2.96 9.27 16.69
CA LYS A 134 3.14 9.62 18.11
C LYS A 134 2.54 8.57 19.04
N LYS A 135 1.38 8.01 18.69
CA LYS A 135 0.69 6.99 19.51
C LYS A 135 1.42 5.65 19.48
N HIS A 136 2.10 5.34 18.38
CA HIS A 136 2.82 4.09 18.14
C HIS A 136 4.34 4.31 18.06
N ASP A 137 4.85 5.27 18.86
CA ASP A 137 6.27 5.54 18.95
C ASP A 137 7.04 4.31 19.44
N GLY A 138 8.15 3.98 18.77
CA GLY A 138 8.92 2.76 19.03
C GLY A 138 8.43 1.49 18.32
N GLU A 139 7.29 1.50 17.64
CA GLU A 139 6.81 0.35 16.84
C GLU A 139 7.39 0.31 15.41
N GLY A 140 8.28 1.24 15.07
CA GLY A 140 9.04 1.25 13.81
C GLY A 140 8.28 1.79 12.60
N TYR A 141 7.15 2.47 12.79
CA TYR A 141 6.44 3.17 11.72
C TYR A 141 7.17 4.44 11.29
N VAL A 142 7.15 4.70 10.00
CA VAL A 142 7.65 5.95 9.41
C VAL A 142 6.59 6.58 8.52
N SER A 143 6.73 7.89 8.27
CA SER A 143 5.83 8.60 7.36
C SER A 143 5.79 7.95 5.98
N GLY A 144 4.59 7.69 5.47
CA GLY A 144 4.35 6.98 4.20
C GLY A 144 4.07 5.49 4.36
N ASP A 145 4.13 4.97 5.58
CA ASP A 145 3.69 3.60 5.87
C ASP A 145 2.17 3.49 5.89
N TYR A 146 1.69 2.26 5.75
CA TYR A 146 0.28 1.92 5.87
C TYR A 146 0.07 1.02 7.08
N ALA A 147 -0.99 1.28 7.83
CA ALA A 147 -1.40 0.51 8.99
C ALA A 147 -2.90 0.26 8.99
N GLY A 148 -3.35 -0.74 9.73
CA GLY A 148 -4.78 -0.98 9.95
C GLY A 148 -5.43 0.11 10.79
N MET A 149 -6.43 0.78 10.24
CA MET A 149 -7.12 1.89 10.92
C MET A 149 -8.32 1.42 11.71
N THR A 150 -9.04 0.43 11.23
CA THR A 150 -10.25 -0.08 11.88
C THR A 150 -10.38 -1.61 11.71
N GLY A 151 -11.34 -2.21 12.42
CA GLY A 151 -11.74 -3.60 12.27
C GLY A 151 -10.62 -4.61 12.54
N LEU A 152 -10.67 -5.74 11.83
CA LEU A 152 -9.65 -6.79 11.94
C LEU A 152 -8.26 -6.30 11.54
N GLU A 153 -8.17 -5.41 10.55
CA GLU A 153 -6.90 -4.82 10.13
C GLU A 153 -6.18 -4.12 11.29
N SER A 154 -6.91 -3.34 12.09
CA SER A 154 -6.36 -2.65 13.25
C SER A 154 -6.13 -3.58 14.44
N SER A 155 -7.10 -4.46 14.74
CA SER A 155 -7.03 -5.34 15.90
C SER A 155 -5.91 -6.37 15.80
N TYR A 156 -5.60 -6.82 14.58
CA TYR A 156 -4.57 -7.82 14.31
C TYR A 156 -3.39 -7.23 13.53
N GLU A 157 -3.17 -5.91 13.62
CA GLU A 157 -2.10 -5.22 12.90
C GLU A 157 -0.75 -5.89 13.05
N LYS A 158 -0.33 -6.20 14.29
CA LYS A 158 0.98 -6.83 14.58
C LYS A 158 1.14 -8.21 13.92
N ALA A 159 0.07 -8.96 13.76
CA ALA A 159 0.10 -10.26 13.10
C ALA A 159 0.09 -10.11 11.56
N LEU A 160 -0.74 -9.18 11.07
CA LEU A 160 -0.96 -8.99 9.63
C LEU A 160 0.18 -8.23 8.94
N MET A 161 0.83 -7.27 9.60
CA MET A 161 1.84 -6.43 8.95
C MET A 161 3.13 -7.16 8.58
N GLY A 162 3.45 -8.28 9.25
CA GLY A 162 4.71 -8.99 9.06
C GLY A 162 5.92 -8.24 9.61
N GLN A 163 7.12 -8.66 9.19
CA GLN A 163 8.38 -8.02 9.59
C GLN A 163 9.06 -7.41 8.38
N ARG A 164 9.46 -6.16 8.50
CA ARG A 164 10.14 -5.43 7.42
C ARG A 164 11.52 -5.96 7.19
N GLY A 165 11.88 -6.03 5.92
CA GLY A 165 13.26 -6.25 5.51
C GLY A 165 14.02 -4.93 5.34
N VAL A 166 15.34 -5.04 5.25
CA VAL A 166 16.23 -3.93 4.93
C VAL A 166 17.20 -4.39 3.86
N GLN A 167 17.22 -3.66 2.75
CA GLN A 167 18.21 -3.85 1.71
C GLN A 167 19.26 -2.75 1.80
N VAL A 168 20.52 -3.13 1.89
CA VAL A 168 21.64 -2.21 2.01
C VAL A 168 22.31 -2.06 0.66
N LEU A 169 22.21 -0.87 0.05
CA LEU A 169 22.65 -0.59 -1.30
C LEU A 169 23.78 0.44 -1.32
N ILE A 170 24.69 0.32 -2.28
CA ILE A 170 25.72 1.31 -2.58
C ILE A 170 25.16 2.32 -3.58
N LYS A 171 25.29 3.61 -3.28
CA LYS A 171 25.03 4.71 -4.22
C LYS A 171 26.31 5.43 -4.59
N ASP A 172 26.38 5.89 -5.84
CA ASP A 172 27.43 6.82 -6.28
C ASP A 172 27.07 8.28 -5.90
N ASN A 173 28.02 9.17 -6.15
CA ASN A 173 27.87 10.63 -5.91
C ASN A 173 26.71 11.29 -6.68
N PHE A 174 26.16 10.57 -7.67
CA PHE A 174 24.97 10.98 -8.44
C PHE A 174 23.68 10.30 -7.95
N ASN A 175 23.70 9.66 -6.77
CA ASN A 175 22.58 8.91 -6.19
C ASN A 175 22.13 7.69 -7.02
N ARG A 176 22.95 7.17 -7.94
CA ARG A 176 22.64 5.97 -8.71
C ARG A 176 23.02 4.72 -7.92
N ILE A 177 22.12 3.76 -7.86
CA ILE A 177 22.37 2.47 -7.20
C ILE A 177 23.40 1.69 -8.03
N LYS A 178 24.50 1.28 -7.40
CA LYS A 178 25.58 0.49 -8.01
C LYS A 178 25.43 -1.02 -7.75
N GLY A 179 24.75 -1.37 -6.67
CA GLY A 179 24.54 -2.76 -6.29
C GLY A 179 24.34 -2.92 -4.78
N PRO A 180 24.21 -4.17 -4.31
CA PRO A 180 24.13 -4.46 -2.89
C PRO A 180 25.46 -4.16 -2.18
N TYR A 181 25.39 -3.65 -0.96
CA TYR A 181 26.57 -3.45 -0.12
C TYR A 181 27.10 -4.82 0.37
N GLU A 182 28.42 -5.02 0.26
CA GLU A 182 29.07 -6.27 0.64
C GLU A 182 28.39 -7.56 0.09
N GLY A 183 27.90 -7.49 -1.15
CA GLY A 183 27.22 -8.62 -1.77
C GLY A 183 25.87 -8.98 -1.15
N GLY A 184 25.26 -8.07 -0.35
CA GLY A 184 23.98 -8.29 0.33
C GLY A 184 24.11 -8.96 1.70
N SER A 185 25.31 -9.09 2.26
CA SER A 185 25.54 -9.75 3.56
C SER A 185 24.85 -9.06 4.74
N GLN A 186 24.52 -7.76 4.58
CA GLN A 186 23.82 -6.97 5.59
C GLN A 186 22.32 -6.80 5.30
N ASP A 187 21.83 -7.47 4.27
CA ASP A 187 20.40 -7.45 3.96
C ASP A 187 19.62 -8.26 4.99
N VAL A 188 18.46 -7.76 5.38
CA VAL A 188 17.48 -8.46 6.23
C VAL A 188 16.28 -8.76 5.38
N GLU A 189 15.92 -10.03 5.24
CA GLU A 189 14.75 -10.43 4.46
C GLU A 189 13.44 -9.97 5.14
N ALA A 190 12.47 -9.56 4.32
CA ALA A 190 11.14 -9.24 4.79
C ALA A 190 10.36 -10.54 5.05
N VAL A 191 9.69 -10.63 6.21
CA VAL A 191 8.84 -11.78 6.57
C VAL A 191 7.37 -11.41 6.39
N ALA A 192 6.66 -12.16 5.56
CA ALA A 192 5.22 -11.97 5.32
C ALA A 192 4.42 -12.02 6.62
N GLY A 193 3.32 -11.25 6.66
CA GLY A 193 2.39 -11.28 7.78
C GLY A 193 1.67 -12.64 7.90
N SER A 194 1.24 -12.95 9.11
CA SER A 194 0.48 -14.18 9.40
C SER A 194 -0.94 -14.07 8.87
N ASN A 195 -1.43 -15.16 8.28
CA ASN A 195 -2.80 -15.24 7.80
C ASN A 195 -3.77 -15.41 8.98
N LEU A 196 -4.95 -14.78 8.89
CA LEU A 196 -6.04 -14.95 9.84
C LEU A 196 -7.13 -15.85 9.25
N TYR A 197 -7.62 -16.75 10.07
CA TYR A 197 -8.78 -17.59 9.76
C TYR A 197 -9.92 -17.21 10.70
N THR A 198 -11.02 -16.75 10.13
CA THR A 198 -12.18 -16.28 10.90
C THR A 198 -13.28 -17.33 10.91
N SER A 199 -14.24 -17.21 11.83
CA SER A 199 -15.47 -18.00 11.85
C SER A 199 -16.53 -17.47 10.88
N LEU A 200 -16.30 -16.34 10.23
CA LEU A 200 -17.23 -15.69 9.31
C LEU A 200 -17.54 -16.62 8.12
N ASP A 201 -18.76 -16.54 7.65
CA ASP A 201 -19.21 -17.14 6.39
C ASP A 201 -19.53 -16.00 5.43
N ILE A 202 -18.70 -15.82 4.40
CA ILE A 202 -18.80 -14.66 3.50
C ILE A 202 -20.10 -14.65 2.71
N GLU A 203 -20.65 -15.83 2.37
CA GLU A 203 -21.92 -15.91 1.64
C GLU A 203 -23.10 -15.50 2.53
N LEU A 204 -23.09 -15.96 3.79
CA LEU A 204 -24.08 -15.54 4.78
C LEU A 204 -23.98 -14.04 5.08
N GLN A 205 -22.78 -13.51 5.17
CA GLN A 205 -22.54 -12.08 5.36
C GLN A 205 -23.11 -11.27 4.18
N GLN A 206 -22.81 -11.65 2.95
CA GLN A 206 -23.35 -10.99 1.75
C GLN A 206 -24.85 -11.05 1.68
N LEU A 207 -25.46 -12.18 2.05
CA LEU A 207 -26.92 -12.31 2.13
C LEU A 207 -27.47 -11.33 3.17
N GLY A 208 -26.90 -11.28 4.37
CA GLY A 208 -27.33 -10.38 5.41
C GLY A 208 -27.23 -8.91 5.01
N GLU A 209 -26.13 -8.50 4.39
CA GLU A 209 -25.96 -7.12 3.88
C GLU A 209 -27.00 -6.78 2.79
N LYS A 210 -27.28 -7.73 1.88
CA LYS A 210 -28.30 -7.59 0.85
C LYS A 210 -29.70 -7.43 1.46
N LEU A 211 -30.04 -8.18 2.50
CA LEU A 211 -31.32 -8.11 3.21
C LEU A 211 -31.48 -6.78 3.97
N MET A 212 -30.37 -6.18 4.38
CA MET A 212 -30.35 -4.89 5.08
C MET A 212 -30.29 -3.69 4.15
N ASN A 213 -30.24 -3.89 2.85
CA ASN A 213 -30.23 -2.79 1.88
C ASN A 213 -31.45 -1.85 2.11
N ASN A 214 -31.18 -0.53 2.13
CA ASN A 214 -32.16 0.53 2.44
C ASN A 214 -32.82 0.44 3.83
N LYS A 215 -32.19 -0.25 4.78
CA LYS A 215 -32.64 -0.36 6.17
C LYS A 215 -31.52 0.09 7.12
N VAL A 216 -31.89 0.48 8.32
CA VAL A 216 -30.95 0.80 9.41
C VAL A 216 -31.12 -0.26 10.51
N GLY A 217 -30.01 -0.86 10.91
CA GLY A 217 -30.03 -1.90 11.94
C GLY A 217 -28.87 -2.88 11.80
N SER A 218 -28.97 -4.01 12.49
CA SER A 218 -27.93 -5.04 12.48
C SER A 218 -28.50 -6.44 12.46
N ILE A 219 -27.70 -7.39 11.92
CA ILE A 219 -27.95 -8.83 11.96
C ILE A 219 -26.70 -9.48 12.52
N VAL A 220 -26.84 -10.35 13.51
CA VAL A 220 -25.75 -11.18 14.02
C VAL A 220 -26.19 -12.63 14.00
N ALA A 221 -25.38 -13.48 13.37
CA ALA A 221 -25.56 -14.93 13.38
C ALA A 221 -24.38 -15.59 14.10
N ILE A 222 -24.70 -16.41 15.11
CA ILE A 222 -23.72 -17.09 15.95
C ILE A 222 -23.99 -18.59 15.92
N ASP A 223 -22.94 -19.37 15.75
CA ASP A 223 -23.00 -20.82 15.92
C ASP A 223 -23.13 -21.16 17.41
N PRO A 224 -24.22 -21.72 17.88
CA PRO A 224 -24.43 -21.98 19.31
C PRO A 224 -23.51 -23.05 19.89
N LYS A 225 -22.89 -23.88 19.03
CA LYS A 225 -21.99 -24.96 19.48
C LYS A 225 -20.59 -24.45 19.74
N THR A 226 -20.11 -23.51 18.91
CA THR A 226 -18.72 -23.03 18.96
C THR A 226 -18.60 -21.63 19.50
N GLY A 227 -19.71 -20.86 19.55
CA GLY A 227 -19.71 -19.43 19.83
C GLY A 227 -19.16 -18.58 18.68
N GLY A 228 -18.82 -19.20 17.54
CA GLY A 228 -18.24 -18.51 16.39
C GLY A 228 -19.25 -17.59 15.72
N ILE A 229 -18.84 -16.35 15.44
CA ILE A 229 -19.68 -15.39 14.69
C ILE A 229 -19.60 -15.76 13.21
N LEU A 230 -20.74 -16.15 12.66
CA LEU A 230 -20.87 -16.54 11.25
C LEU A 230 -21.12 -15.32 10.34
N SER A 231 -21.87 -14.36 10.86
CA SER A 231 -22.17 -13.09 10.16
C SER A 231 -22.43 -11.99 11.17
N MET A 232 -21.95 -10.79 10.86
CA MET A 232 -22.18 -9.60 11.66
C MET A 232 -22.38 -8.41 10.71
N VAL A 233 -23.63 -8.10 10.44
CA VAL A 233 -24.04 -7.04 9.53
C VAL A 233 -24.43 -5.79 10.32
N SER A 234 -23.94 -4.64 9.88
CA SER A 234 -24.38 -3.33 10.34
C SER A 234 -24.73 -2.48 9.10
N SER A 235 -25.91 -1.91 9.08
CA SER A 235 -26.39 -1.08 7.97
C SER A 235 -26.72 0.32 8.46
N PRO A 236 -26.32 1.37 7.73
CA PRO A 236 -25.69 1.34 6.41
C PRO A 236 -24.26 0.84 6.41
N THR A 237 -23.87 0.14 5.35
CA THR A 237 -22.51 -0.31 5.08
C THR A 237 -21.90 0.47 3.92
N TYR A 238 -20.61 0.26 3.67
CA TYR A 238 -19.88 0.87 2.57
C TYR A 238 -19.10 -0.19 1.78
N ASN A 239 -18.66 0.16 0.57
CA ASN A 239 -17.77 -0.69 -0.20
C ASN A 239 -16.32 -0.50 0.31
N PRO A 240 -15.70 -1.54 0.92
CA PRO A 240 -14.35 -1.41 1.45
C PRO A 240 -13.30 -1.14 0.36
N GLY A 241 -13.55 -1.58 -0.88
CA GLY A 241 -12.66 -1.33 -2.02
C GLY A 241 -12.55 0.15 -2.43
N LEU A 242 -13.41 1.04 -1.91
CA LEU A 242 -13.30 2.48 -2.17
C LEU A 242 -12.25 3.17 -1.27
N LEU A 243 -11.72 2.48 -0.27
CA LEU A 243 -10.77 3.02 0.71
C LEU A 243 -9.32 2.54 0.48
N THR A 244 -9.04 1.90 -0.66
CA THR A 244 -7.71 1.37 -1.03
C THR A 244 -7.06 2.16 -2.15
#